data_83e88dfbd5a434f973486b023d4e4604
#
_entry.id   83e88dfbd5a434f973486b023d4e4604
#
_cell.length_a   1.000
_cell.length_b   1.000
_cell.length_c   1.000
_cell.angle_alpha   90.00
_cell.angle_beta   90.00
_cell.angle_gamma   90.00
#
_symmetry.space_group_name_H-M   'P 1'
#
loop_
_entity.id
_entity.type
_entity.pdbx_description
1 polymer ?
#
loop_
_entity_poly.entity_id
_entity_poly.type
_entity_poly.pdbx_seq_one_letter_code
_entity_poly.pdbx_strand_id
1 'polypeptide(L)'
;MRPSITPRAGWLLAALLTVALTGWAPAVQHPTAVTPTPTSSAVTKAPARHFVSRPDLTPPVITATTADAGLALAPAAESADVFLGPKDLDTGVAMQGELIVDAHGQPVWVDGSSTGTFDFREQTYQGRPVLTYWAGASSSYGHGDVVVLDQTYTRVATVTTGGDLGAHQADMHETTITPQGTMLLTSYPEVRADLSSTGGPKDGWVLEGVAQEVDIATGRVLFEWRSLDHVPISDTFQPLSPGQGTQANPFDYLHMNSVSQDGPDHLLISARNTHTVYEVARGTGAVTWQLGGRHSSFTFGPGAAFAWQHDARRQADGTLTLFDNEAPPTSSRGLRLSLDTSTMTATLVVQYLPPAARAAATQGDVQVLPDGNVMVGWGQEPYYSEYTAGGQLLSDATFTAGSSYRAFVAPWTGTPTAPPDAVLRRSGSAGTVYVSWNGATQVASWRVLTGSDASDAAPAATVPRAGFETAIPVKHPGSYVEVQALDAAGTVLRSVVVG
;
A
#
# COMPACT_ATOMS: atom_id res chain seq x y z
N MET A 1 -0.86 62.75 66.14
CA MET A 1 -1.33 62.59 67.56
C MET A 1 -1.73 61.15 67.74
N ARG A 2 -1.00 60.41 68.58
CA ARG A 2 -1.39 59.09 69.14
C ARG A 2 -2.49 59.34 70.21
N PRO A 3 -3.24 58.32 70.67
CA PRO A 3 -2.77 57.10 71.30
C PRO A 3 -3.55 55.84 70.86
N SER A 4 -2.93 54.68 70.73
CA SER A 4 -2.74 53.52 71.60
C SER A 4 -3.85 53.18 72.60
N ILE A 5 -4.40 51.96 72.54
CA ILE A 5 -4.74 51.10 73.68
C ILE A 5 -4.94 49.61 73.14
N THR A 6 -4.08 48.71 73.60
CA THR A 6 -4.38 47.27 73.81
C THR A 6 -4.96 47.10 75.20
N PRO A 7 -5.79 46.07 75.54
CA PRO A 7 -5.23 44.88 76.17
C PRO A 7 -6.00 43.54 75.97
N ARG A 8 -5.20 42.43 76.14
CA ARG A 8 -5.42 41.20 76.96
C ARG A 8 -6.49 40.18 76.54
N ALA A 9 -5.99 39.09 76.04
CA ALA A 9 -5.99 37.69 76.53
C ALA A 9 -7.24 37.14 77.24
N GLY A 10 -7.83 36.12 76.68
CA GLY A 10 -8.70 35.14 77.34
C GLY A 10 -8.60 33.77 76.64
N TRP A 11 -8.02 32.85 77.35
CA TRP A 11 -7.88 31.44 76.93
C TRP A 11 -9.19 30.70 77.11
N LEU A 12 -9.68 29.99 76.07
CA LEU A 12 -10.64 28.90 76.21
C LEU A 12 -10.15 27.76 75.35
N LEU A 13 -9.73 26.66 76.00
CA LEU A 13 -9.43 25.36 75.41
C LEU A 13 -10.75 24.76 74.86
N ALA A 14 -10.79 24.50 73.59
CA ALA A 14 -11.76 23.57 72.99
C ALA A 14 -10.96 22.43 72.40
N ALA A 15 -11.05 21.23 73.01
CA ALA A 15 -10.48 19.99 72.52
C ALA A 15 -11.28 19.53 71.28
N LEU A 16 -10.67 19.56 70.13
CA LEU A 16 -11.22 18.92 68.92
C LEU A 16 -10.60 17.50 68.80
N LEU A 17 -11.47 16.52 68.99
CA LEU A 17 -11.16 15.12 68.62
C LEU A 17 -11.01 15.02 67.09
N THR A 18 -9.81 14.86 66.59
CA THR A 18 -9.56 14.45 65.19
C THR A 18 -9.67 12.94 65.09
N VAL A 19 -10.75 12.45 64.54
CA VAL A 19 -10.87 11.07 64.10
C VAL A 19 -10.12 10.95 62.77
N ALA A 20 -8.95 10.31 62.78
CA ALA A 20 -8.21 9.94 61.61
C ALA A 20 -8.91 8.74 60.93
N LEU A 21 -9.69 9.02 59.90
CA LEU A 21 -10.15 8.01 58.93
C LEU A 21 -8.97 7.65 58.03
N THR A 22 -8.25 6.58 58.34
CA THR A 22 -7.31 5.94 57.41
C THR A 22 -8.12 5.15 56.39
N GLY A 23 -8.50 5.81 55.32
CA GLY A 23 -9.00 5.16 54.14
C GLY A 23 -7.84 4.50 53.36
N TRP A 24 -7.69 3.22 53.48
CA TRP A 24 -6.89 2.41 52.54
C TRP A 24 -7.65 2.34 51.23
N ALA A 25 -7.20 3.10 50.22
CA ALA A 25 -7.55 2.83 48.85
C ALA A 25 -6.72 1.62 48.40
N PRO A 26 -7.32 0.55 47.83
CA PRO A 26 -6.54 -0.52 47.25
C PRO A 26 -5.72 0.02 46.09
N ALA A 27 -4.40 -0.20 46.14
CA ALA A 27 -3.51 0.05 45.05
C ALA A 27 -3.97 -0.79 43.83
N VAL A 28 -4.41 -0.13 42.78
CA VAL A 28 -4.64 -0.76 41.48
C VAL A 28 -3.27 -1.22 41.00
N GLN A 29 -3.01 -2.51 41.11
CA GLN A 29 -1.86 -3.13 40.49
C GLN A 29 -2.14 -3.12 38.96
N HIS A 30 -1.42 -2.25 38.24
CA HIS A 30 -1.32 -2.38 36.79
C HIS A 30 -0.68 -3.74 36.48
N PRO A 31 -1.30 -4.57 35.62
CA PRO A 31 -0.63 -5.80 35.21
C PRO A 31 0.67 -5.40 34.49
N THR A 32 1.78 -5.90 35.01
CA THR A 32 3.07 -5.85 34.31
C THR A 32 2.86 -6.45 32.93
N ALA A 33 3.12 -5.66 31.88
CA ALA A 33 3.12 -6.13 30.52
C ALA A 33 4.08 -7.33 30.43
N VAL A 34 3.52 -8.51 30.29
CA VAL A 34 4.27 -9.71 29.91
C VAL A 34 4.61 -9.51 28.45
N THR A 35 5.84 -9.12 28.17
CA THR A 35 6.40 -9.15 26.83
C THR A 35 6.29 -10.59 26.34
N PRO A 36 5.51 -10.91 25.29
CA PRO A 36 5.50 -12.25 24.76
C PRO A 36 6.91 -12.53 24.22
N THR A 37 7.58 -13.50 24.80
CA THR A 37 8.80 -14.05 24.19
C THR A 37 8.41 -14.58 22.82
N PRO A 38 9.04 -14.11 21.72
CA PRO A 38 8.73 -14.68 20.42
C PRO A 38 9.13 -16.15 20.45
N THR A 39 8.14 -17.02 20.47
CA THR A 39 8.35 -18.43 20.16
C THR A 39 8.79 -18.45 18.70
N SER A 40 10.07 -18.69 18.49
CA SER A 40 10.64 -19.01 17.19
C SER A 40 9.94 -20.29 16.69
N SER A 41 8.81 -20.13 16.02
CA SER A 41 8.27 -21.16 15.16
C SER A 41 9.29 -21.36 14.05
N ALA A 42 9.77 -22.59 13.88
CA ALA A 42 10.62 -22.93 12.76
C ALA A 42 9.93 -22.46 11.47
N VAL A 43 10.49 -21.45 10.83
CA VAL A 43 9.97 -20.87 9.60
C VAL A 43 10.07 -21.97 8.55
N THR A 44 8.97 -22.67 8.31
CA THR A 44 8.82 -23.51 7.13
C THR A 44 8.90 -22.55 5.94
N LYS A 45 9.91 -22.74 5.09
CA LYS A 45 10.09 -21.94 3.88
C LYS A 45 8.76 -21.91 3.12
N ALA A 46 8.18 -20.73 2.98
CA ALA A 46 6.88 -20.58 2.34
C ALA A 46 6.95 -21.12 0.90
N PRO A 47 5.93 -21.84 0.42
CA PRO A 47 5.95 -22.37 -0.92
C PRO A 47 5.96 -21.21 -1.93
N ALA A 48 6.98 -21.17 -2.78
CA ALA A 48 7.02 -20.34 -3.97
C ALA A 48 6.46 -21.12 -5.16
N ARG A 49 5.89 -20.41 -6.14
CA ARG A 49 5.56 -21.04 -7.44
C ARG A 49 6.84 -21.26 -8.24
N HIS A 50 6.88 -22.38 -8.95
CA HIS A 50 7.99 -22.73 -9.83
C HIS A 50 7.45 -23.08 -11.20
N PHE A 51 8.12 -22.61 -12.25
CA PHE A 51 7.75 -22.82 -13.63
C PHE A 51 8.89 -23.52 -14.39
N VAL A 52 8.55 -24.41 -15.30
CA VAL A 52 9.52 -25.11 -16.14
C VAL A 52 10.01 -24.21 -17.28
N SER A 53 9.12 -23.41 -17.86
CA SER A 53 9.43 -22.43 -18.91
C SER A 53 10.19 -21.22 -18.39
N ARG A 54 9.99 -20.84 -17.12
CA ARG A 54 10.60 -19.67 -16.45
C ARG A 54 11.07 -20.05 -15.04
N PRO A 55 12.15 -20.88 -14.92
CA PRO A 55 12.66 -21.32 -13.62
C PRO A 55 13.29 -20.20 -12.78
N ASP A 56 13.56 -19.06 -13.41
CA ASP A 56 14.02 -17.81 -12.78
C ASP A 56 12.92 -17.08 -12.02
N LEU A 57 11.63 -17.31 -12.34
CA LEU A 57 10.49 -16.68 -11.69
C LEU A 57 9.94 -17.55 -10.56
N THR A 58 9.96 -17.01 -9.36
CA THR A 58 9.49 -17.71 -8.15
C THR A 58 8.58 -16.82 -7.32
N PRO A 59 7.44 -16.34 -7.87
CA PRO A 59 6.53 -15.47 -7.13
C PRO A 59 5.91 -16.18 -5.92
N PRO A 60 5.46 -15.43 -4.90
CA PRO A 60 4.74 -16.01 -3.77
C PRO A 60 3.45 -16.71 -4.22
N VAL A 61 3.04 -17.73 -3.49
CA VAL A 61 1.71 -18.33 -3.67
C VAL A 61 0.68 -17.45 -2.99
N ILE A 62 -0.36 -17.07 -3.74
CA ILE A 62 -1.51 -16.35 -3.21
C ILE A 62 -2.69 -17.33 -3.20
N THR A 63 -3.39 -17.39 -2.06
CA THR A 63 -4.58 -18.20 -1.87
C THR A 63 -5.73 -17.30 -1.51
N ALA A 64 -6.72 -17.21 -2.39
CA ALA A 64 -7.98 -16.50 -2.13
C ALA A 64 -9.04 -17.49 -1.64
N THR A 65 -9.78 -17.08 -0.60
CA THR A 65 -10.96 -17.81 -0.10
C THR A 65 -12.18 -16.90 -0.26
N THR A 66 -13.24 -17.41 -0.87
CA THR A 66 -14.52 -16.71 -0.90
C THR A 66 -15.26 -16.93 0.43
N ALA A 67 -15.95 -15.89 0.91
CA ALA A 67 -16.68 -15.93 2.18
C ALA A 67 -17.87 -16.92 2.12
N ASP A 68 -18.37 -17.20 0.91
CA ASP A 68 -19.40 -18.21 0.63
C ASP A 68 -18.89 -19.14 -0.47
N ALA A 69 -18.94 -20.45 -0.24
CA ALA A 69 -18.50 -21.46 -1.21
C ALA A 69 -19.33 -21.48 -2.53
N GLY A 70 -20.29 -20.58 -2.67
CA GLY A 70 -21.14 -20.38 -3.84
C GLY A 70 -21.05 -18.99 -4.48
N LEU A 71 -20.30 -18.05 -3.88
CA LEU A 71 -20.00 -16.78 -4.50
C LEU A 71 -18.72 -16.94 -5.34
N ALA A 72 -18.91 -17.02 -6.67
CA ALA A 72 -17.83 -16.60 -7.57
C ALA A 72 -17.42 -15.18 -7.17
N LEU A 73 -16.12 -14.87 -7.25
CA LEU A 73 -15.62 -13.48 -7.22
C LEU A 73 -16.57 -12.66 -8.10
N ALA A 74 -16.98 -11.47 -7.63
CA ALA A 74 -17.95 -10.66 -8.38
C ALA A 74 -17.48 -10.54 -9.85
N PRO A 75 -18.40 -10.52 -10.85
CA PRO A 75 -18.03 -10.51 -12.26
C PRO A 75 -17.07 -9.38 -12.66
N ALA A 76 -17.08 -8.27 -11.92
CA ALA A 76 -16.14 -7.16 -12.10
C ALA A 76 -14.72 -7.56 -11.63
N ALA A 77 -14.59 -8.39 -10.62
CA ALA A 77 -13.31 -8.91 -10.15
C ALA A 77 -12.76 -10.04 -11.05
N GLU A 78 -13.64 -10.80 -11.74
CA GLU A 78 -13.18 -11.83 -12.70
C GLU A 78 -12.47 -11.25 -13.93
N SER A 79 -12.71 -9.97 -14.25
CA SER A 79 -12.10 -9.27 -15.39
C SER A 79 -11.01 -8.27 -14.98
N ALA A 80 -10.72 -8.15 -13.70
CA ALA A 80 -9.70 -7.25 -13.16
C ALA A 80 -8.56 -8.03 -12.52
N ASP A 81 -7.37 -7.46 -12.60
CA ASP A 81 -6.16 -7.99 -12.02
C ASP A 81 -5.83 -7.29 -10.70
N VAL A 82 -5.11 -7.97 -9.81
CA VAL A 82 -4.63 -7.42 -8.54
C VAL A 82 -3.15 -7.05 -8.66
N PHE A 83 -2.83 -5.82 -8.30
CA PHE A 83 -1.48 -5.25 -8.37
C PHE A 83 -0.87 -5.23 -6.98
N LEU A 84 0.28 -5.86 -6.83
CA LEU A 84 0.96 -6.10 -5.58
C LEU A 84 2.45 -5.81 -5.70
N GLY A 85 3.06 -5.31 -4.64
CA GLY A 85 4.51 -5.22 -4.50
C GLY A 85 5.00 -6.15 -3.40
N PRO A 86 5.09 -7.48 -3.64
CA PRO A 86 5.56 -8.41 -2.63
C PRO A 86 6.92 -8.03 -2.11
N LYS A 87 7.01 -7.88 -0.80
CA LYS A 87 8.24 -7.62 -0.06
C LYS A 87 8.27 -8.51 1.17
N ASP A 88 9.45 -8.96 1.51
CA ASP A 88 9.66 -9.74 2.71
C ASP A 88 10.87 -9.20 3.45
N LEU A 89 10.63 -8.73 4.63
CA LEU A 89 11.68 -8.19 5.48
C LEU A 89 12.35 -9.27 6.32
N ASP A 90 11.70 -10.43 6.53
CA ASP A 90 12.14 -11.41 7.54
C ASP A 90 12.20 -12.87 7.09
N THR A 91 11.48 -13.31 6.05
CA THR A 91 11.29 -14.74 5.75
C THR A 91 11.97 -15.24 4.46
N GLY A 92 12.62 -14.37 3.70
CA GLY A 92 13.34 -14.73 2.49
C GLY A 92 12.42 -15.25 1.38
N VAL A 93 11.45 -14.43 0.98
CA VAL A 93 10.67 -14.64 -0.25
C VAL A 93 11.66 -14.80 -1.39
N ALA A 94 11.47 -15.83 -2.20
CA ALA A 94 12.38 -16.10 -3.30
C ALA A 94 12.40 -14.94 -4.33
N MET A 95 11.28 -14.19 -4.45
CA MET A 95 11.16 -13.06 -5.36
C MET A 95 10.34 -11.92 -4.74
N GLN A 96 10.89 -10.73 -4.80
CA GLN A 96 10.27 -9.46 -4.43
C GLN A 96 10.12 -8.62 -5.70
N GLY A 97 9.34 -7.56 -5.63
CA GLY A 97 9.11 -6.66 -6.76
C GLY A 97 7.66 -6.65 -7.21
N GLU A 98 7.40 -6.17 -8.41
CA GLU A 98 6.06 -5.98 -8.93
C GLU A 98 5.43 -7.32 -9.36
N LEU A 99 4.21 -7.54 -8.94
CA LEU A 99 3.41 -8.72 -9.22
C LEU A 99 2.00 -8.33 -9.63
N ILE A 100 1.55 -8.80 -10.79
CA ILE A 100 0.14 -8.78 -11.17
C ILE A 100 -0.38 -10.21 -11.07
N VAL A 101 -1.51 -10.40 -10.39
CA VAL A 101 -2.21 -11.68 -10.33
C VAL A 101 -3.65 -11.52 -10.80
N ASP A 102 -4.20 -12.61 -11.35
CA ASP A 102 -5.64 -12.67 -11.65
C ASP A 102 -6.47 -12.84 -10.37
N ALA A 103 -7.79 -12.81 -10.53
CA ALA A 103 -8.76 -12.98 -9.44
C ALA A 103 -8.58 -14.29 -8.65
N HIS A 104 -7.88 -15.29 -9.22
CA HIS A 104 -7.60 -16.58 -8.58
C HIS A 104 -6.20 -16.63 -7.93
N GLY A 105 -5.47 -15.50 -7.91
CA GLY A 105 -4.12 -15.43 -7.39
C GLY A 105 -3.07 -16.12 -8.28
N GLN A 106 -3.39 -16.36 -9.58
CA GLN A 106 -2.41 -16.85 -10.54
C GLN A 106 -1.60 -15.67 -11.08
N PRO A 107 -0.27 -15.77 -11.18
CA PRO A 107 0.54 -14.73 -11.78
C PRO A 107 0.10 -14.42 -13.22
N VAL A 108 0.00 -13.13 -13.52
CA VAL A 108 -0.18 -12.55 -14.86
C VAL A 108 1.13 -11.96 -15.33
N TRP A 109 1.76 -11.16 -14.47
CA TRP A 109 3.07 -10.55 -14.73
C TRP A 109 3.91 -10.52 -13.47
N VAL A 110 5.20 -10.77 -13.64
CA VAL A 110 6.18 -10.80 -12.54
C VAL A 110 7.41 -10.02 -12.99
N ASP A 111 7.76 -8.96 -12.27
CA ASP A 111 9.07 -8.33 -12.39
C ASP A 111 9.85 -8.55 -11.10
N GLY A 112 10.76 -9.50 -11.12
CA GLY A 112 11.65 -9.79 -9.99
C GLY A 112 13.00 -9.09 -10.09
N SER A 113 13.14 -8.14 -10.99
CA SER A 113 14.40 -7.44 -11.22
C SER A 113 14.70 -6.37 -10.17
N SER A 114 13.66 -5.90 -9.48
CA SER A 114 13.76 -4.82 -8.52
C SER A 114 13.60 -5.32 -7.07
N THR A 115 14.37 -4.75 -6.18
CA THR A 115 14.25 -4.91 -4.74
C THR A 115 13.94 -3.54 -4.14
N GLY A 116 12.94 -3.46 -3.25
CA GLY A 116 12.57 -2.20 -2.62
C GLY A 116 11.63 -1.35 -3.50
N THR A 117 10.62 -2.00 -4.08
CA THR A 117 9.55 -1.35 -4.83
C THR A 117 8.31 -1.20 -3.95
N PHE A 118 7.61 -0.08 -4.14
CA PHE A 118 6.43 0.26 -3.35
C PHE A 118 5.37 0.90 -4.25
N ASP A 119 4.10 0.87 -3.78
CA ASP A 119 2.96 1.55 -4.39
C ASP A 119 2.74 1.17 -5.85
N PHE A 120 2.90 -0.14 -6.17
CA PHE A 120 2.70 -0.68 -7.51
C PHE A 120 1.23 -0.74 -7.88
N ARG A 121 0.86 -0.08 -8.98
CA ARG A 121 -0.54 -0.02 -9.44
C ARG A 121 -0.68 0.35 -10.91
N GLU A 122 -1.87 0.08 -11.46
CA GLU A 122 -2.35 0.66 -12.71
C GLU A 122 -2.79 2.10 -12.47
N GLN A 123 -2.47 2.99 -13.40
CA GLN A 123 -2.94 4.37 -13.46
C GLN A 123 -3.15 4.81 -14.92
N THR A 124 -3.76 5.97 -15.11
CA THR A 124 -3.94 6.55 -16.44
C THR A 124 -2.96 7.71 -16.66
N TYR A 125 -2.16 7.64 -17.72
CA TYR A 125 -1.30 8.74 -18.17
C TYR A 125 -1.57 9.06 -19.64
N GLN A 126 -1.88 10.32 -19.95
CA GLN A 126 -2.23 10.79 -21.31
C GLN A 126 -3.34 9.95 -21.98
N GLY A 127 -4.34 9.54 -21.19
CA GLY A 127 -5.47 8.75 -21.65
C GLY A 127 -5.16 7.28 -21.93
N ARG A 128 -4.01 6.78 -21.52
CA ARG A 128 -3.59 5.37 -21.65
C ARG A 128 -3.33 4.75 -20.30
N PRO A 129 -3.67 3.47 -20.09
CA PRO A 129 -3.28 2.76 -18.89
C PRO A 129 -1.77 2.57 -18.85
N VAL A 130 -1.19 2.78 -17.68
CA VAL A 130 0.22 2.61 -17.36
C VAL A 130 0.37 1.92 -16.02
N LEU A 131 1.52 1.29 -15.79
CA LEU A 131 1.92 0.82 -14.47
C LEU A 131 2.86 1.83 -13.83
N THR A 132 2.69 2.06 -12.54
CA THR A 132 3.60 2.90 -11.76
C THR A 132 4.06 2.18 -10.52
N TYR A 133 5.30 2.43 -10.12
CA TYR A 133 5.87 2.00 -8.85
C TYR A 133 7.01 2.91 -8.44
N TRP A 134 7.19 3.07 -7.14
CA TRP A 134 8.40 3.70 -6.62
C TRP A 134 9.55 2.69 -6.54
N ALA A 135 10.75 3.13 -6.89
CA ALA A 135 11.97 2.34 -6.82
C ALA A 135 13.12 3.16 -6.23
N GLY A 136 13.80 2.61 -5.23
CA GLY A 136 14.89 3.32 -4.55
C GLY A 136 15.43 2.59 -3.34
N ALA A 137 16.16 3.32 -2.53
CA ALA A 137 16.64 2.85 -1.23
C ALA A 137 15.67 3.28 -0.13
N SER A 138 15.23 2.34 0.69
CA SER A 138 14.25 2.59 1.74
C SER A 138 14.65 2.04 3.11
N SER A 139 14.15 2.72 4.14
CA SER A 139 14.13 2.26 5.54
C SER A 139 12.71 2.49 6.09
N SER A 140 12.52 3.41 7.03
CA SER A 140 11.20 3.95 7.39
C SER A 140 10.68 4.99 6.40
N TYR A 141 11.54 5.54 5.55
CA TYR A 141 11.29 6.47 4.44
C TYR A 141 12.26 6.12 3.30
N GLY A 142 12.03 6.67 2.12
CA GLY A 142 12.78 6.33 0.92
C GLY A 142 13.40 7.51 0.20
N HIS A 143 14.43 7.19 -0.58
CA HIS A 143 15.02 8.07 -1.58
C HIS A 143 15.07 7.34 -2.90
N GLY A 144 14.35 7.83 -3.89
CA GLY A 144 14.20 7.15 -5.18
C GLY A 144 13.43 7.95 -6.20
N ASP A 145 12.88 7.22 -7.14
CA ASP A 145 12.12 7.73 -8.27
C ASP A 145 10.86 6.89 -8.50
N VAL A 146 9.93 7.44 -9.27
CA VAL A 146 8.76 6.69 -9.74
C VAL A 146 8.97 6.27 -11.18
N VAL A 147 8.84 4.98 -11.43
CA VAL A 147 8.90 4.38 -12.76
C VAL A 147 7.49 4.31 -13.34
N VAL A 148 7.36 4.66 -14.63
CA VAL A 148 6.12 4.55 -15.38
C VAL A 148 6.35 3.61 -16.57
N LEU A 149 5.59 2.50 -16.62
CA LEU A 149 5.64 1.53 -17.71
C LEU A 149 4.36 1.59 -18.55
N ASP A 150 4.48 1.36 -19.85
CA ASP A 150 3.32 1.18 -20.72
C ASP A 150 2.81 -0.28 -20.71
N GLN A 151 1.79 -0.55 -21.52
CA GLN A 151 1.20 -1.89 -21.65
C GLN A 151 2.15 -2.94 -22.26
N THR A 152 3.27 -2.52 -22.83
CA THR A 152 4.35 -3.42 -23.30
C THR A 152 5.39 -3.70 -22.21
N TYR A 153 5.19 -3.16 -21.00
CA TYR A 153 6.14 -3.15 -19.88
C TYR A 153 7.44 -2.39 -20.19
N THR A 154 7.37 -1.48 -21.16
CA THR A 154 8.48 -0.59 -21.50
C THR A 154 8.39 0.67 -20.65
N ARG A 155 9.51 1.10 -20.07
CA ARG A 155 9.58 2.36 -19.31
C ARG A 155 9.38 3.55 -20.23
N VAL A 156 8.33 4.33 -19.97
CA VAL A 156 7.97 5.53 -20.74
C VAL A 156 8.30 6.83 -20.01
N ALA A 157 8.44 6.77 -18.68
CA ALA A 157 8.90 7.89 -17.89
C ALA A 157 9.59 7.42 -16.61
N THR A 158 10.41 8.30 -16.05
CA THR A 158 10.91 8.25 -14.67
C THR A 158 10.61 9.61 -14.07
N VAL A 159 9.86 9.65 -12.98
CA VAL A 159 9.48 10.89 -12.30
C VAL A 159 10.27 11.01 -11.02
N THR A 160 10.87 12.15 -10.82
CA THR A 160 11.71 12.47 -9.66
C THR A 160 11.27 13.78 -9.03
N THR A 161 11.69 14.03 -7.80
CA THR A 161 11.56 15.34 -7.16
C THR A 161 12.39 16.41 -7.87
N GLY A 162 12.08 17.68 -7.61
CA GLY A 162 12.79 18.81 -8.21
C GLY A 162 12.87 20.01 -7.27
N GLY A 163 13.20 21.18 -7.83
CA GLY A 163 13.38 22.40 -7.05
C GLY A 163 14.53 22.27 -6.05
N ASP A 164 14.34 22.80 -4.85
CA ASP A 164 15.37 22.80 -3.79
C ASP A 164 15.62 21.40 -3.19
N LEU A 165 14.70 20.44 -3.38
CA LEU A 165 14.93 19.06 -2.97
C LEU A 165 15.98 18.36 -3.85
N GLY A 166 16.14 18.80 -5.11
CA GLY A 166 16.93 18.07 -6.09
C GLY A 166 16.22 16.81 -6.60
N ALA A 167 16.94 16.04 -7.42
CA ALA A 167 16.44 14.78 -7.98
C ALA A 167 16.65 13.60 -7.01
N HIS A 168 15.92 12.50 -7.23
CA HIS A 168 16.03 11.23 -6.51
C HIS A 168 15.69 11.29 -5.01
N GLN A 169 14.83 12.26 -4.63
CA GLN A 169 14.36 12.41 -3.26
C GLN A 169 12.90 12.03 -3.09
N ALA A 170 12.28 11.42 -4.11
CA ALA A 170 10.92 10.88 -3.98
C ALA A 170 10.91 9.76 -2.95
N ASP A 171 9.96 9.85 -2.03
CA ASP A 171 9.71 8.85 -1.02
C ASP A 171 8.70 7.80 -1.50
N MET A 172 8.71 6.64 -0.88
CA MET A 172 7.97 5.44 -1.30
C MET A 172 6.46 5.48 -1.03
N HIS A 173 5.95 6.48 -0.32
CA HIS A 173 4.59 6.43 0.21
C HIS A 173 3.52 6.88 -0.79
N GLU A 174 3.85 7.68 -1.82
CA GLU A 174 2.84 8.15 -2.76
C GLU A 174 3.38 8.34 -4.19
N THR A 175 2.59 7.83 -5.17
CA THR A 175 2.93 7.91 -6.60
C THR A 175 1.70 8.20 -7.47
N THR A 176 0.78 9.06 -7.04
CA THR A 176 -0.49 9.31 -7.74
C THR A 176 -0.31 10.17 -8.99
N ILE A 177 -0.72 9.65 -10.16
CA ILE A 177 -0.89 10.46 -11.39
C ILE A 177 -2.23 11.20 -11.30
N THR A 178 -2.20 12.51 -11.56
CA THR A 178 -3.40 13.34 -11.61
C THR A 178 -4.04 13.31 -13.01
N PRO A 179 -5.33 13.64 -13.14
CA PRO A 179 -5.98 13.76 -14.46
C PRO A 179 -5.31 14.77 -15.40
N GLN A 180 -4.51 15.70 -14.85
CA GLN A 180 -3.76 16.70 -15.62
C GLN A 180 -2.43 16.16 -16.19
N GLY A 181 -2.07 14.90 -15.89
CA GLY A 181 -0.81 14.29 -16.31
C GLY A 181 0.39 14.72 -15.49
N THR A 182 0.14 15.16 -14.26
CA THR A 182 1.17 15.43 -13.24
C THR A 182 1.23 14.28 -12.25
N MET A 183 2.25 14.23 -11.40
CA MET A 183 2.40 13.23 -10.35
C MET A 183 2.52 13.91 -8.98
N LEU A 184 1.76 13.42 -8.02
CA LEU A 184 1.90 13.75 -6.62
C LEU A 184 2.93 12.81 -5.99
N LEU A 185 3.92 13.39 -5.30
CA LEU A 185 5.03 12.70 -4.66
C LEU A 185 5.14 13.15 -3.21
N THR A 186 5.68 12.27 -2.36
CA THR A 186 6.16 12.60 -1.02
C THR A 186 7.69 12.64 -1.00
N SER A 187 8.26 13.38 -0.04
CA SER A 187 9.71 13.42 0.22
C SER A 187 9.98 13.74 1.69
N TYR A 188 11.15 13.33 2.20
CA TYR A 188 11.54 13.49 3.61
C TYR A 188 12.98 14.03 3.74
N PRO A 189 13.22 15.30 3.42
CA PRO A 189 14.52 15.90 3.71
C PRO A 189 14.78 15.99 5.22
N GLU A 190 16.04 15.73 5.63
CA GLU A 190 16.48 15.95 7.00
C GLU A 190 16.78 17.43 7.20
N VAL A 191 16.05 18.08 8.12
CA VAL A 191 16.20 19.50 8.40
C VAL A 191 16.39 19.78 9.90
N ARG A 192 17.04 20.90 10.23
CA ARG A 192 17.19 21.34 11.61
C ARG A 192 15.87 21.89 12.15
N ALA A 193 15.54 21.52 13.38
CA ALA A 193 14.34 21.99 14.06
C ALA A 193 14.51 22.03 15.59
N ASP A 194 13.72 22.87 16.25
CA ASP A 194 13.64 22.91 17.71
C ASP A 194 12.73 21.78 18.22
N LEU A 195 13.32 20.77 18.86
CA LEU A 195 12.63 19.63 19.44
C LEU A 195 12.24 19.81 20.91
N SER A 196 12.39 21.01 21.49
CA SER A 196 12.13 21.27 22.91
C SER A 196 10.70 20.90 23.31
N SER A 197 9.72 21.06 22.42
CA SER A 197 8.31 20.69 22.65
C SER A 197 8.07 19.20 22.85
N THR A 198 8.99 18.36 22.36
CA THR A 198 8.95 16.89 22.50
C THR A 198 10.01 16.36 23.47
N GLY A 199 10.66 17.26 24.23
CA GLY A 199 11.72 16.90 25.19
C GLY A 199 13.09 16.68 24.57
N GLY A 200 13.27 17.04 23.29
CA GLY A 200 14.52 16.91 22.55
C GLY A 200 15.40 18.17 22.57
N PRO A 201 16.52 18.14 21.83
CA PRO A 201 17.42 19.29 21.72
C PRO A 201 16.79 20.43 20.92
N LYS A 202 17.20 21.66 21.27
CA LYS A 202 16.74 22.88 20.56
C LYS A 202 17.29 22.97 19.13
N ASP A 203 18.42 22.37 18.86
CA ASP A 203 19.10 22.32 17.55
C ASP A 203 19.08 20.89 16.97
N GLY A 204 17.94 20.20 17.13
CA GLY A 204 17.74 18.85 16.66
C GLY A 204 17.55 18.73 15.15
N TRP A 205 17.19 17.52 14.71
CA TRP A 205 16.93 17.19 13.31
C TRP A 205 15.62 16.41 13.20
N VAL A 206 14.81 16.77 12.20
CA VAL A 206 13.56 16.10 11.87
C VAL A 206 13.56 15.64 10.41
N LEU A 207 12.71 14.68 10.11
CA LEU A 207 12.23 14.43 8.75
C LEU A 207 11.10 15.41 8.47
N GLU A 208 11.31 16.34 7.54
CA GLU A 208 10.25 17.23 7.08
C GLU A 208 9.40 16.52 6.04
N GLY A 209 8.10 16.39 6.27
CA GLY A 209 7.19 15.88 5.26
C GLY A 209 7.00 16.92 4.14
N VAL A 210 7.36 16.57 2.91
CA VAL A 210 7.18 17.42 1.73
C VAL A 210 6.29 16.73 0.72
N ALA A 211 5.24 17.43 0.24
CA ALA A 211 4.44 17.00 -0.90
C ALA A 211 4.82 17.83 -2.13
N GLN A 212 5.13 17.17 -3.23
CA GLN A 212 5.34 17.85 -4.52
C GLN A 212 4.34 17.38 -5.56
N GLU A 213 3.94 18.30 -6.44
CA GLU A 213 3.29 17.99 -7.72
C GLU A 213 4.27 18.29 -8.85
N VAL A 214 4.59 17.26 -9.64
CA VAL A 214 5.58 17.33 -10.71
C VAL A 214 4.92 17.03 -12.05
N ASP A 215 5.13 17.86 -13.06
CA ASP A 215 4.75 17.59 -14.43
C ASP A 215 5.59 16.43 -14.98
N ILE A 216 4.96 15.32 -15.32
CA ILE A 216 5.64 14.08 -15.74
C ILE A 216 6.47 14.29 -17.01
N ALA A 217 5.96 15.09 -17.96
CA ALA A 217 6.61 15.27 -19.27
C ALA A 217 7.86 16.15 -19.18
N THR A 218 7.87 17.15 -18.28
CA THR A 218 8.90 18.18 -18.22
C THR A 218 9.79 18.10 -16.98
N GLY A 219 9.37 17.36 -15.95
CA GLY A 219 10.04 17.33 -14.64
C GLY A 219 9.89 18.62 -13.83
N ARG A 220 9.02 19.54 -14.25
CA ARG A 220 8.82 20.81 -13.55
C ARG A 220 7.96 20.64 -12.32
N VAL A 221 8.43 21.12 -11.17
CA VAL A 221 7.64 21.23 -9.93
C VAL A 221 6.59 22.32 -10.11
N LEU A 222 5.33 21.97 -9.93
CA LEU A 222 4.17 22.85 -10.08
C LEU A 222 3.64 23.32 -8.73
N PHE A 223 3.81 22.50 -7.71
CA PHE A 223 3.37 22.78 -6.34
C PHE A 223 4.33 22.09 -5.36
N GLU A 224 4.59 22.74 -4.24
CA GLU A 224 5.32 22.18 -3.11
C GLU A 224 4.68 22.64 -1.80
N TRP A 225 4.52 21.70 -0.88
CA TRP A 225 4.04 21.95 0.47
C TRP A 225 5.01 21.34 1.47
N ARG A 226 5.38 22.12 2.48
CA ARG A 226 6.34 21.71 3.52
C ARG A 226 5.66 21.68 4.88
N SER A 227 5.78 20.58 5.59
CA SER A 227 5.06 20.35 6.83
C SER A 227 5.47 21.30 7.95
N LEU A 228 6.73 21.71 8.04
CA LEU A 228 7.20 22.61 9.11
C LEU A 228 6.62 24.03 9.01
N ASP A 229 6.16 24.45 7.83
CA ASP A 229 5.50 25.73 7.64
C ASP A 229 4.05 25.74 8.17
N HIS A 230 3.46 24.55 8.42
CA HIS A 230 2.03 24.42 8.68
C HIS A 230 1.68 23.58 9.92
N VAL A 231 2.53 22.61 10.30
CA VAL A 231 2.23 21.65 11.36
C VAL A 231 3.29 21.71 12.44
N PRO A 232 2.93 22.14 13.66
CA PRO A 232 3.85 22.17 14.80
C PRO A 232 4.37 20.75 15.13
N ILE A 233 5.65 20.64 15.48
CA ILE A 233 6.26 19.37 15.92
C ILE A 233 5.55 18.82 17.17
N SER A 234 5.00 19.69 18.02
CA SER A 234 4.23 19.29 19.20
C SER A 234 2.94 18.54 18.91
N ASP A 235 2.46 18.55 17.66
CA ASP A 235 1.23 17.87 17.26
C ASP A 235 1.40 16.38 17.08
N THR A 236 2.65 15.91 17.04
CA THR A 236 2.94 14.49 16.95
C THR A 236 2.44 13.68 18.16
N PHE A 237 2.00 12.46 17.90
CA PHE A 237 1.78 11.42 18.93
C PHE A 237 2.97 10.45 19.02
N GLN A 238 3.91 10.56 18.06
CA GLN A 238 5.12 9.75 18.09
C GLN A 238 6.04 10.25 19.20
N PRO A 239 6.45 9.40 20.16
CA PRO A 239 7.42 9.80 21.17
C PRO A 239 8.82 9.94 20.55
N LEU A 240 9.57 10.97 20.96
CA LEU A 240 10.97 11.08 20.64
C LEU A 240 11.77 10.01 21.42
N SER A 241 12.29 9.03 20.72
CA SER A 241 13.06 7.94 21.34
C SER A 241 14.51 8.35 21.66
N PRO A 242 15.16 7.72 22.64
CA PRO A 242 16.58 7.98 22.90
C PRO A 242 17.46 7.80 21.66
N GLY A 243 18.29 8.78 21.35
CA GLY A 243 19.19 8.79 20.19
C GLY A 243 18.55 9.30 18.89
N GLN A 244 17.26 9.59 18.86
CA GLN A 244 16.62 10.32 17.77
C GLN A 244 16.84 11.85 17.89
N GLY A 245 16.54 12.58 16.82
CA GLY A 245 16.71 14.02 16.73
C GLY A 245 18.14 14.45 16.37
N THR A 246 18.97 13.55 15.87
CA THR A 246 20.27 13.83 15.28
C THR A 246 20.18 13.77 13.75
N GLN A 247 21.17 14.31 13.03
CA GLN A 247 21.18 14.22 11.56
C GLN A 247 21.23 12.77 11.07
N ALA A 248 21.97 11.91 11.77
CA ALA A 248 22.06 10.48 11.40
C ALA A 248 20.83 9.66 11.79
N ASN A 249 19.98 10.19 12.67
CA ASN A 249 18.73 9.57 13.12
C ASN A 249 17.71 10.67 13.42
N PRO A 250 17.19 11.33 12.37
CA PRO A 250 16.25 12.44 12.53
C PRO A 250 14.91 11.96 13.11
N PHE A 251 14.18 12.89 13.74
CA PHE A 251 12.89 12.60 14.32
C PHE A 251 11.78 12.70 13.27
N ASP A 252 11.10 11.59 13.01
CA ASP A 252 9.93 11.53 12.14
C ASP A 252 8.68 11.96 12.91
N TYR A 253 8.41 13.27 12.93
CA TYR A 253 7.31 13.82 13.71
C TYR A 253 5.96 13.75 13.01
N LEU A 254 5.94 13.72 11.67
CA LEU A 254 4.72 13.83 10.86
C LEU A 254 4.33 12.51 10.19
N HIS A 255 5.24 11.90 9.47
CA HIS A 255 5.08 10.70 8.65
C HIS A 255 3.91 10.81 7.66
N MET A 256 4.12 11.56 6.58
CA MET A 256 3.16 11.73 5.48
C MET A 256 3.11 10.44 4.66
N ASN A 257 1.95 9.81 4.53
CA ASN A 257 1.84 8.53 3.84
C ASN A 257 0.87 8.51 2.66
N SER A 258 0.17 9.60 2.41
CA SER A 258 -0.56 9.79 1.16
C SER A 258 -0.78 11.26 0.84
N VAL A 259 -0.79 11.56 -0.45
CA VAL A 259 -1.19 12.85 -1.02
C VAL A 259 -2.14 12.58 -2.17
N SER A 260 -3.34 13.15 -2.14
CA SER A 260 -4.33 12.95 -3.19
C SER A 260 -5.06 14.24 -3.51
N GLN A 261 -5.68 14.30 -4.70
CA GLN A 261 -6.53 15.44 -5.05
C GLN A 261 -7.84 15.42 -4.26
N ASP A 262 -8.31 16.60 -3.84
CA ASP A 262 -9.64 16.85 -3.30
C ASP A 262 -10.31 17.94 -4.14
N GLY A 263 -10.87 17.53 -5.27
CA GLY A 263 -11.30 18.45 -6.31
C GLY A 263 -10.13 19.14 -7.04
N PRO A 264 -10.38 20.21 -7.78
CA PRO A 264 -9.35 20.87 -8.58
C PRO A 264 -8.41 21.77 -7.75
N ASP A 265 -8.89 22.28 -6.62
CA ASP A 265 -8.24 23.37 -5.89
C ASP A 265 -7.62 22.93 -4.56
N HIS A 266 -7.82 21.68 -4.13
CA HIS A 266 -7.33 21.17 -2.85
C HIS A 266 -6.61 19.83 -3.00
N LEU A 267 -5.78 19.54 -2.01
CA LEU A 267 -5.13 18.25 -1.78
C LEU A 267 -5.51 17.72 -0.40
N LEU A 268 -5.59 16.40 -0.26
CA LEU A 268 -5.60 15.71 1.02
C LEU A 268 -4.22 15.17 1.31
N ILE A 269 -3.72 15.42 2.50
CA ILE A 269 -2.44 14.90 3.00
C ILE A 269 -2.73 14.09 4.27
N SER A 270 -2.42 12.80 4.25
CA SER A 270 -2.51 11.95 5.44
C SER A 270 -1.16 11.90 6.15
N ALA A 271 -1.17 12.27 7.43
CA ALA A 271 0.00 12.27 8.30
C ALA A 271 -0.21 11.30 9.47
N ARG A 272 0.55 10.20 9.45
CA ARG A 272 0.41 9.10 10.40
C ARG A 272 0.69 9.51 11.85
N ASN A 273 1.83 10.18 12.07
CA ASN A 273 2.32 10.43 13.42
C ASN A 273 1.58 11.58 14.12
N THR A 274 0.81 12.38 13.37
CA THR A 274 -0.13 13.39 13.93
C THR A 274 -1.57 12.87 13.98
N HIS A 275 -1.86 11.66 13.50
CA HIS A 275 -3.21 11.09 13.40
C HIS A 275 -4.17 11.99 12.63
N THR A 276 -3.69 12.70 11.61
CA THR A 276 -4.45 13.78 10.96
C THR A 276 -4.50 13.59 9.45
N VAL A 277 -5.64 13.91 8.86
CA VAL A 277 -5.78 14.22 7.44
C VAL A 277 -5.95 15.73 7.30
N TYR A 278 -5.07 16.36 6.51
CA TYR A 278 -5.10 17.78 6.22
C TYR A 278 -5.68 18.01 4.83
N GLU A 279 -6.64 18.95 4.70
CA GLU A 279 -6.98 19.53 3.41
C GLU A 279 -6.14 20.77 3.19
N VAL A 280 -5.48 20.85 2.04
CA VAL A 280 -4.56 21.93 1.70
C VAL A 280 -5.01 22.61 0.42
N ALA A 281 -5.16 23.94 0.45
CA ALA A 281 -5.48 24.73 -0.74
C ALA A 281 -4.25 24.81 -1.66
N ARG A 282 -4.36 24.32 -2.90
CA ARG A 282 -3.24 24.28 -3.88
C ARG A 282 -2.70 25.67 -4.25
N GLY A 283 -3.58 26.68 -4.27
CA GLY A 283 -3.16 28.03 -4.65
C GLY A 283 -2.30 28.75 -3.61
N THR A 284 -2.39 28.38 -2.34
CA THR A 284 -1.74 29.08 -1.21
C THR A 284 -0.91 28.18 -0.30
N GLY A 285 -1.09 26.88 -0.33
CA GLY A 285 -0.52 25.93 0.63
C GLY A 285 -1.20 25.94 2.00
N ALA A 286 -2.23 26.78 2.20
CA ALA A 286 -2.90 26.90 3.51
C ALA A 286 -3.69 25.64 3.84
N VAL A 287 -3.59 25.17 5.09
CA VAL A 287 -4.46 24.13 5.63
C VAL A 287 -5.84 24.74 5.86
N THR A 288 -6.86 24.20 5.17
CA THR A 288 -8.25 24.69 5.24
C THR A 288 -9.01 24.02 6.38
N TRP A 289 -8.76 22.74 6.61
CA TRP A 289 -9.25 22.00 7.77
C TRP A 289 -8.33 20.82 8.12
N GLN A 290 -8.52 20.31 9.34
CA GLN A 290 -7.83 19.14 9.87
C GLN A 290 -8.87 18.14 10.37
N LEU A 291 -8.76 16.88 9.93
CA LEU A 291 -9.59 15.78 10.41
C LEU A 291 -8.74 14.86 11.29
N GLY A 292 -9.05 14.79 12.56
CA GLY A 292 -8.28 14.02 13.54
C GLY A 292 -7.15 14.84 14.20
N GLY A 293 -6.28 14.15 14.92
CA GLY A 293 -5.16 14.76 15.62
C GLY A 293 -5.54 15.61 16.82
N ARG A 294 -4.58 16.45 17.27
CA ARG A 294 -4.75 17.32 18.45
C ARG A 294 -5.64 18.52 18.19
N HIS A 295 -5.76 18.96 16.95
CA HIS A 295 -6.43 20.19 16.54
C HIS A 295 -7.51 19.93 15.47
N SER A 296 -8.23 18.81 15.61
CA SER A 296 -9.30 18.45 14.66
C SER A 296 -10.31 19.58 14.49
N SER A 297 -10.57 19.96 13.24
CA SER A 297 -11.67 20.86 12.91
C SER A 297 -13.04 20.18 13.07
N PHE A 298 -13.06 18.85 13.04
CA PHE A 298 -14.28 18.05 13.04
C PHE A 298 -14.55 17.40 14.39
N THR A 299 -15.83 17.32 14.73
CA THR A 299 -16.32 16.44 15.79
C THR A 299 -16.59 15.06 15.18
N PHE A 300 -16.13 14.01 15.83
CA PHE A 300 -16.35 12.63 15.37
C PHE A 300 -17.63 12.05 15.95
N GLY A 301 -18.48 11.53 15.08
CA GLY A 301 -19.58 10.63 15.45
C GLY A 301 -19.06 9.26 15.95
N PRO A 302 -19.95 8.42 16.52
CA PRO A 302 -19.56 7.12 17.03
C PRO A 302 -18.86 6.25 15.95
N GLY A 303 -17.71 5.68 16.29
CA GLY A 303 -16.94 4.79 15.42
C GLY A 303 -16.16 5.46 14.29
N ALA A 304 -16.23 6.80 14.14
CA ALA A 304 -15.59 7.52 13.03
C ALA A 304 -14.12 7.89 13.32
N ALA A 305 -13.68 7.88 14.59
CA ALA A 305 -12.30 8.22 14.96
C ALA A 305 -11.31 7.15 14.47
N PHE A 306 -10.10 7.60 14.17
CA PHE A 306 -9.01 6.77 13.66
C PHE A 306 -7.67 7.21 14.26
N ALA A 307 -6.64 6.36 14.14
CA ALA A 307 -5.27 6.67 14.54
C ALA A 307 -4.25 5.95 13.66
N TRP A 308 -3.06 6.56 13.48
CA TRP A 308 -1.94 6.00 12.70
C TRP A 308 -2.31 5.69 11.24
N GLN A 309 -3.35 6.32 10.70
CA GLN A 309 -4.01 6.01 9.44
C GLN A 309 -3.08 6.14 8.23
N HIS A 310 -3.48 5.43 7.17
CA HIS A 310 -2.86 5.49 5.84
C HIS A 310 -3.91 5.73 4.76
N ASP A 311 -3.44 6.21 3.60
CA ASP A 311 -4.17 6.22 2.32
C ASP A 311 -5.52 6.95 2.37
N ALA A 312 -5.54 8.23 2.79
CA ALA A 312 -6.77 9.02 2.79
C ALA A 312 -7.14 9.49 1.37
N ARG A 313 -8.36 9.16 0.91
CA ARG A 313 -8.85 9.45 -0.45
C ARG A 313 -10.26 10.01 -0.46
N ARG A 314 -10.48 11.13 -1.19
CA ARG A 314 -11.83 11.61 -1.50
C ARG A 314 -12.44 10.73 -2.56
N GLN A 315 -13.66 10.24 -2.31
CA GLN A 315 -14.42 9.45 -3.26
C GLN A 315 -15.33 10.34 -4.11
N ALA A 316 -15.76 9.82 -5.28
CA ALA A 316 -16.58 10.57 -6.21
C ALA A 316 -17.95 11.00 -5.62
N ASP A 317 -18.46 10.28 -4.62
CA ASP A 317 -19.70 10.62 -3.89
C ASP A 317 -19.49 11.61 -2.73
N GLY A 318 -18.28 12.15 -2.58
CA GLY A 318 -17.92 13.11 -1.54
C GLY A 318 -17.52 12.47 -0.21
N THR A 319 -17.60 11.15 -0.05
CA THR A 319 -17.09 10.46 1.16
C THR A 319 -15.57 10.43 1.16
N LEU A 320 -14.98 10.18 2.33
CA LEU A 320 -13.54 9.97 2.53
C LEU A 320 -13.30 8.50 2.89
N THR A 321 -12.37 7.83 2.23
CA THR A 321 -11.85 6.55 2.68
C THR A 321 -10.46 6.70 3.28
N LEU A 322 -10.12 5.85 4.24
CA LEU A 322 -8.77 5.69 4.78
C LEU A 322 -8.62 4.32 5.43
N PHE A 323 -7.38 3.88 5.58
CA PHE A 323 -7.03 2.71 6.36
C PHE A 323 -6.66 3.13 7.79
N ASP A 324 -7.45 2.70 8.77
CA ASP A 324 -7.23 2.95 10.20
C ASP A 324 -6.35 1.83 10.76
N ASN A 325 -5.08 2.13 11.02
CA ASN A 325 -4.10 1.14 11.49
C ASN A 325 -4.31 0.75 12.95
N GLU A 326 -4.91 1.63 13.76
CA GLU A 326 -5.19 1.35 15.15
C GLU A 326 -6.66 1.67 15.47
N ALA A 327 -7.45 0.62 15.57
CA ALA A 327 -8.85 0.71 16.01
C ALA A 327 -9.03 -0.07 17.33
N PRO A 328 -9.81 0.46 18.29
CA PRO A 328 -10.18 -0.33 19.47
C PRO A 328 -11.15 -1.47 19.08
N PRO A 329 -11.00 -2.71 19.61
CA PRO A 329 -10.00 -3.17 20.58
C PRO A 329 -8.74 -3.80 19.96
N THR A 330 -8.09 -3.22 18.98
CA THR A 330 -6.78 -3.61 18.42
C THR A 330 -6.76 -4.27 17.03
N SER A 331 -7.84 -4.23 16.26
CA SER A 331 -7.79 -4.62 14.84
C SER A 331 -7.76 -3.38 13.96
N SER A 332 -6.89 -3.39 12.95
CA SER A 332 -6.95 -2.41 11.87
C SER A 332 -8.23 -2.60 11.05
N ARG A 333 -8.65 -1.56 10.35
CA ARG A 333 -9.88 -1.57 9.53
C ARG A 333 -9.81 -0.57 8.39
N GLY A 334 -10.53 -0.83 7.32
CA GLY A 334 -10.88 0.19 6.34
C GLY A 334 -12.03 1.05 6.87
N LEU A 335 -11.98 2.36 6.64
CA LEU A 335 -13.05 3.29 7.00
C LEU A 335 -13.55 4.05 5.79
N ARG A 336 -14.87 4.32 5.76
CA ARG A 336 -15.51 5.29 4.89
C ARG A 336 -16.29 6.27 5.73
N LEU A 337 -15.97 7.56 5.61
CA LEU A 337 -16.51 8.66 6.41
C LEU A 337 -17.28 9.64 5.54
N SER A 338 -18.36 10.19 6.06
CA SER A 338 -19.03 11.37 5.52
C SER A 338 -18.56 12.61 6.31
N LEU A 339 -18.14 13.65 5.60
CA LEU A 339 -17.70 14.91 6.21
C LEU A 339 -18.72 16.01 5.88
N ASP A 340 -19.35 16.56 6.90
CA ASP A 340 -20.17 17.77 6.80
C ASP A 340 -19.31 18.97 7.21
N THR A 341 -18.82 19.71 6.21
CA THR A 341 -17.99 20.91 6.44
C THR A 341 -18.78 22.11 6.94
N SER A 342 -20.11 22.08 6.85
CA SER A 342 -20.95 23.17 7.39
C SER A 342 -21.13 23.07 8.90
N THR A 343 -21.18 21.86 9.45
CA THR A 343 -21.28 21.57 10.89
C THR A 343 -19.96 21.08 11.48
N MET A 344 -18.93 20.88 10.65
CA MET A 344 -17.66 20.28 11.02
C MET A 344 -17.86 18.94 11.75
N THR A 345 -18.63 18.04 11.15
CA THR A 345 -18.93 16.72 11.71
C THR A 345 -18.45 15.61 10.77
N ALA A 346 -17.71 14.64 11.31
CA ALA A 346 -17.31 13.41 10.62
C ALA A 346 -18.13 12.24 11.13
N THR A 347 -18.83 11.54 10.23
CA THR A 347 -19.73 10.43 10.56
C THR A 347 -19.26 9.16 9.87
N LEU A 348 -19.25 8.04 10.60
CA LEU A 348 -18.98 6.73 10.03
C LEU A 348 -20.10 6.32 9.06
N VAL A 349 -19.75 6.09 7.81
CA VAL A 349 -20.65 5.51 6.79
C VAL A 349 -20.59 3.99 6.88
N VAL A 350 -19.38 3.43 6.78
CA VAL A 350 -19.14 1.99 6.85
C VAL A 350 -17.71 1.73 7.32
N GLN A 351 -17.51 0.58 7.95
CA GLN A 351 -16.18 0.04 8.24
C GLN A 351 -16.01 -1.35 7.61
N TYR A 352 -14.80 -1.63 7.14
CA TYR A 352 -14.41 -2.89 6.54
C TYR A 352 -13.53 -3.63 7.54
N LEU A 353 -14.07 -4.69 8.14
CA LEU A 353 -13.41 -5.42 9.22
C LEU A 353 -12.78 -6.71 8.69
N PRO A 354 -11.58 -7.09 9.15
CA PRO A 354 -10.97 -8.35 8.76
C PRO A 354 -11.77 -9.54 9.30
N PRO A 355 -11.76 -10.70 8.60
CA PRO A 355 -12.48 -11.89 9.05
C PRO A 355 -11.95 -12.47 10.36
N ALA A 356 -10.70 -12.16 10.71
CA ALA A 356 -10.06 -12.44 11.99
C ALA A 356 -9.27 -11.21 12.42
N ALA A 357 -8.96 -11.09 13.72
CA ALA A 357 -8.21 -9.94 14.22
C ALA A 357 -6.87 -9.77 13.47
N ARG A 358 -6.68 -8.61 12.84
CA ARG A 358 -5.44 -8.20 12.15
C ARG A 358 -5.02 -6.84 12.67
N ALA A 359 -3.76 -6.68 12.99
CA ALA A 359 -3.20 -5.46 13.53
C ALA A 359 -2.03 -4.99 12.63
N ALA A 360 -2.37 -4.38 11.51
CA ALA A 360 -1.41 -3.78 10.59
C ALA A 360 -0.93 -2.44 11.19
N ALA A 361 0.19 -2.44 11.90
CA ALA A 361 0.71 -1.24 12.56
C ALA A 361 1.12 -0.13 11.56
N THR A 362 1.37 -0.47 10.30
CA THR A 362 1.77 0.46 9.23
C THR A 362 1.22 0.02 7.89
N GLN A 363 1.17 0.96 6.93
CA GLN A 363 0.79 0.69 5.54
C GLN A 363 -0.71 0.36 5.41
N GLY A 364 -1.14 -0.07 4.23
CA GLY A 364 -2.53 -0.42 3.95
C GLY A 364 -3.26 0.66 3.17
N ASP A 365 -4.36 0.26 2.53
CA ASP A 365 -5.16 1.10 1.65
C ASP A 365 -6.62 0.65 1.61
N VAL A 366 -7.48 1.54 1.10
CA VAL A 366 -8.90 1.30 0.86
C VAL A 366 -9.27 1.83 -0.51
N GLN A 367 -9.46 0.95 -1.47
CA GLN A 367 -9.86 1.30 -2.84
C GLN A 367 -11.33 1.02 -3.07
N VAL A 368 -12.12 2.03 -3.45
CA VAL A 368 -13.50 1.84 -3.94
C VAL A 368 -13.45 1.48 -5.43
N LEU A 369 -14.05 0.35 -5.79
CA LEU A 369 -14.08 -0.18 -7.15
C LEU A 369 -15.23 0.42 -7.96
N PRO A 370 -15.19 0.38 -9.31
CA PRO A 370 -16.23 0.96 -10.15
C PRO A 370 -17.63 0.36 -9.96
N ASP A 371 -17.74 -0.88 -9.50
CA ASP A 371 -19.00 -1.56 -9.17
C ASP A 371 -19.53 -1.23 -7.76
N GLY A 372 -18.78 -0.43 -7.00
CA GLY A 372 -19.10 -0.04 -5.63
C GLY A 372 -18.54 -0.98 -4.57
N ASN A 373 -17.97 -2.13 -4.92
CA ASN A 373 -17.21 -2.96 -4.00
C ASN A 373 -15.98 -2.24 -3.48
N VAL A 374 -15.34 -2.78 -2.46
CA VAL A 374 -14.18 -2.15 -1.84
C VAL A 374 -13.07 -3.17 -1.63
N MET A 375 -11.90 -2.88 -2.14
CA MET A 375 -10.66 -3.61 -1.85
C MET A 375 -9.98 -2.98 -0.65
N VAL A 376 -9.51 -3.81 0.29
CA VAL A 376 -8.68 -3.41 1.43
C VAL A 376 -7.36 -4.18 1.38
N GLY A 377 -6.27 -3.44 1.21
CA GLY A 377 -4.91 -3.94 1.41
C GLY A 377 -4.52 -3.81 2.89
N TRP A 378 -4.05 -4.89 3.51
CA TRP A 378 -3.75 -4.93 4.95
C TRP A 378 -2.30 -4.55 5.28
N GLY A 379 -1.63 -3.85 4.38
CA GLY A 379 -0.30 -3.29 4.60
C GLY A 379 0.75 -4.35 4.94
N GLN A 380 1.37 -4.21 6.12
CA GLN A 380 2.39 -5.18 6.57
C GLN A 380 1.86 -6.58 6.87
N GLU A 381 0.54 -6.75 6.97
CA GLU A 381 -0.08 -8.07 7.12
C GLU A 381 -0.20 -8.74 5.75
N PRO A 382 -0.01 -10.07 5.64
CA PRO A 382 0.05 -10.78 4.35
C PRO A 382 -1.33 -11.04 3.74
N TYR A 383 -2.17 -10.01 3.64
CA TYR A 383 -3.57 -10.16 3.21
C TYR A 383 -4.04 -9.01 2.34
N TYR A 384 -5.03 -9.29 1.51
CA TYR A 384 -5.96 -8.30 0.96
C TYR A 384 -7.37 -8.91 0.91
N SER A 385 -8.40 -8.06 1.03
CA SER A 385 -9.78 -8.53 1.12
C SER A 385 -10.72 -7.66 0.31
N GLU A 386 -11.74 -8.26 -0.30
CA GLU A 386 -12.80 -7.56 -1.02
C GLU A 386 -14.10 -7.58 -0.20
N TYR A 387 -14.80 -6.46 -0.24
CA TYR A 387 -16.06 -6.22 0.47
C TYR A 387 -17.11 -5.63 -0.45
N THR A 388 -18.40 -5.86 -0.11
CA THR A 388 -19.46 -5.04 -0.67
C THR A 388 -19.36 -3.60 -0.18
N ALA A 389 -20.02 -2.66 -0.85
CA ALA A 389 -20.12 -1.27 -0.40
C ALA A 389 -20.65 -1.16 1.06
N GLY A 390 -21.45 -2.11 1.53
CA GLY A 390 -21.98 -2.17 2.90
C GLY A 390 -21.08 -2.83 3.94
N GLY A 391 -19.87 -3.26 3.57
CA GLY A 391 -18.89 -3.85 4.50
C GLY A 391 -19.02 -5.36 4.71
N GLN A 392 -19.83 -6.06 3.90
CA GLN A 392 -19.86 -7.51 3.92
C GLN A 392 -18.64 -8.07 3.17
N LEU A 393 -17.89 -8.97 3.81
CA LEU A 393 -16.74 -9.64 3.21
C LEU A 393 -17.17 -10.52 2.03
N LEU A 394 -16.54 -10.37 0.88
CA LEU A 394 -16.71 -11.16 -0.32
C LEU A 394 -15.60 -12.18 -0.50
N SER A 395 -14.37 -11.75 -0.39
CA SER A 395 -13.18 -12.60 -0.50
C SER A 395 -12.07 -12.15 0.43
N ASP A 396 -11.21 -13.08 0.79
CA ASP A 396 -10.02 -12.84 1.59
C ASP A 396 -8.84 -13.61 0.99
N ALA A 397 -7.78 -12.92 0.67
CA ALA A 397 -6.60 -13.50 0.05
C ALA A 397 -5.39 -13.43 0.99
N THR A 398 -4.61 -14.49 0.98
CA THR A 398 -3.41 -14.62 1.82
C THR A 398 -2.19 -14.81 0.93
N PHE A 399 -1.14 -14.05 1.19
CA PHE A 399 0.19 -14.33 0.68
C PHE A 399 0.82 -15.44 1.53
N THR A 400 1.44 -16.41 0.90
CA THR A 400 2.18 -17.44 1.64
C THR A 400 3.50 -16.93 2.21
N ALA A 401 3.95 -15.76 1.76
CA ALA A 401 5.15 -15.09 2.25
C ALA A 401 5.12 -13.61 1.88
N GLY A 402 5.67 -12.77 2.74
CA GLY A 402 5.79 -11.34 2.52
C GLY A 402 4.50 -10.56 2.81
N SER A 403 4.50 -9.32 2.39
CA SER A 403 3.40 -8.38 2.49
C SER A 403 3.42 -7.46 1.26
N SER A 404 2.40 -6.64 1.07
CA SER A 404 2.39 -5.57 0.06
C SER A 404 2.08 -4.24 0.72
N TYR A 405 2.78 -3.18 0.33
CA TYR A 405 2.53 -1.85 0.87
C TYR A 405 1.06 -1.44 0.73
N ARG A 406 0.50 -1.63 -0.47
CA ARG A 406 -0.91 -1.50 -0.84
C ARG A 406 -1.31 -2.65 -1.76
N ALA A 407 -2.61 -2.82 -1.99
CA ALA A 407 -3.16 -3.80 -2.92
C ALA A 407 -4.25 -3.12 -3.77
N PHE A 408 -4.02 -3.02 -5.07
CA PHE A 408 -4.95 -2.37 -5.99
C PHE A 408 -5.59 -3.35 -6.94
N VAL A 409 -6.79 -3.03 -7.42
CA VAL A 409 -7.52 -3.79 -8.43
C VAL A 409 -7.84 -2.88 -9.60
N ALA A 410 -7.50 -3.33 -10.81
CA ALA A 410 -7.84 -2.64 -12.04
C ALA A 410 -7.85 -3.61 -13.24
N PRO A 411 -8.59 -3.31 -14.32
CA PRO A 411 -8.44 -4.05 -15.57
C PRO A 411 -7.07 -3.76 -16.19
N TRP A 412 -6.38 -4.82 -16.65
CA TRP A 412 -5.10 -4.66 -17.30
C TRP A 412 -5.03 -5.41 -18.63
N THR A 413 -4.46 -4.76 -19.64
CA THR A 413 -4.12 -5.39 -20.92
C THR A 413 -2.62 -5.27 -21.15
N GLY A 414 -1.92 -6.37 -20.93
CA GLY A 414 -0.48 -6.45 -21.15
C GLY A 414 -0.16 -7.05 -22.54
N THR A 415 0.75 -6.41 -23.25
CA THR A 415 1.19 -6.81 -24.61
C THR A 415 2.72 -6.81 -24.71
N PRO A 416 3.40 -7.73 -23.99
CA PRO A 416 4.85 -7.74 -23.91
C PRO A 416 5.50 -7.88 -25.29
N THR A 417 6.62 -7.18 -25.49
CA THR A 417 7.37 -7.22 -26.77
C THR A 417 8.23 -8.47 -26.94
N ALA A 418 8.67 -9.08 -25.82
CA ALA A 418 9.40 -10.34 -25.84
C ALA A 418 8.49 -11.50 -26.31
N PRO A 419 9.01 -12.52 -26.99
CA PRO A 419 8.24 -13.71 -27.34
C PRO A 419 7.88 -14.54 -26.09
N PRO A 420 6.94 -15.51 -26.23
CA PRO A 420 6.70 -16.52 -25.19
C PRO A 420 7.97 -17.32 -24.85
N ASP A 421 8.05 -17.77 -23.60
CA ASP A 421 9.06 -18.73 -23.14
C ASP A 421 8.50 -20.14 -23.25
N ALA A 422 9.23 -21.06 -23.89
CA ALA A 422 8.79 -22.43 -24.05
C ALA A 422 9.95 -23.44 -23.90
N VAL A 423 9.66 -24.57 -23.24
CA VAL A 423 10.62 -25.68 -23.02
C VAL A 423 9.96 -26.98 -23.33
N LEU A 424 10.61 -27.79 -24.14
CA LEU A 424 10.20 -29.18 -24.41
C LEU A 424 10.94 -30.18 -23.50
N ARG A 425 10.21 -30.90 -22.69
CA ARG A 425 10.71 -32.05 -21.93
C ARG A 425 10.34 -33.33 -22.65
N ARG A 426 11.34 -34.02 -23.23
CA ARG A 426 11.15 -35.29 -23.95
C ARG A 426 11.12 -36.49 -22.99
N SER A 427 10.23 -37.45 -23.26
CA SER A 427 10.11 -38.72 -22.52
C SER A 427 9.85 -39.85 -23.51
N GLY A 428 10.89 -40.59 -23.90
CA GLY A 428 10.82 -41.59 -24.99
C GLY A 428 10.41 -40.95 -26.32
N SER A 429 9.37 -41.48 -26.97
CA SER A 429 8.80 -40.95 -28.21
C SER A 429 7.79 -39.79 -28.00
N ALA A 430 7.49 -39.44 -26.77
CA ALA A 430 6.58 -38.35 -26.42
C ALA A 430 7.33 -37.20 -25.81
N GLY A 431 6.63 -36.08 -25.54
CA GLY A 431 7.15 -34.94 -24.78
C GLY A 431 6.04 -34.09 -24.20
N THR A 432 6.42 -33.16 -23.38
CA THR A 432 5.54 -32.09 -22.88
C THR A 432 6.20 -30.75 -23.15
N VAL A 433 5.49 -29.89 -23.83
CA VAL A 433 5.87 -28.47 -23.99
C VAL A 433 5.30 -27.70 -22.80
N TYR A 434 6.16 -27.01 -22.08
CA TYR A 434 5.79 -26.04 -21.06
C TYR A 434 5.94 -24.65 -21.65
N VAL A 435 4.88 -23.87 -21.63
CA VAL A 435 4.88 -22.53 -22.25
C VAL A 435 4.25 -21.50 -21.32
N SER A 436 4.87 -20.33 -21.24
CA SER A 436 4.35 -19.14 -20.56
C SER A 436 4.66 -17.90 -21.39
N TRP A 437 3.95 -16.83 -21.12
CA TRP A 437 4.27 -15.51 -21.69
C TRP A 437 4.00 -14.45 -20.63
N ASN A 438 5.06 -14.06 -19.94
CA ASN A 438 4.99 -13.16 -18.81
C ASN A 438 4.36 -11.82 -19.22
N GLY A 439 3.21 -11.50 -18.63
CA GLY A 439 2.49 -10.25 -18.85
C GLY A 439 1.52 -10.26 -20.05
N ALA A 440 1.48 -11.31 -20.87
CA ALA A 440 0.53 -11.36 -21.98
C ALA A 440 -0.87 -11.74 -21.49
N THR A 441 -1.82 -10.79 -21.53
CA THR A 441 -3.20 -11.02 -21.08
C THR A 441 -4.14 -11.50 -22.18
N GLN A 442 -3.80 -11.30 -23.45
CA GLN A 442 -4.67 -11.58 -24.59
C GLN A 442 -4.60 -13.05 -25.06
N VAL A 443 -3.70 -13.88 -24.51
CA VAL A 443 -3.56 -15.28 -24.88
C VAL A 443 -4.74 -16.08 -24.34
N ALA A 444 -5.55 -16.62 -25.25
CA ALA A 444 -6.66 -17.52 -24.92
C ALA A 444 -6.29 -19.01 -25.03
N SER A 445 -5.40 -19.36 -25.98
CA SER A 445 -4.97 -20.72 -26.20
C SER A 445 -3.56 -20.82 -26.79
N TRP A 446 -3.00 -22.00 -26.70
CA TRP A 446 -1.69 -22.35 -27.25
C TRP A 446 -1.83 -23.41 -28.33
N ARG A 447 -1.13 -23.25 -29.47
CA ARG A 447 -1.03 -24.25 -30.52
C ARG A 447 0.42 -24.67 -30.69
N VAL A 448 0.66 -25.98 -30.66
CA VAL A 448 1.98 -26.59 -30.92
C VAL A 448 1.99 -27.13 -32.33
N LEU A 449 2.97 -26.74 -33.12
CA LEU A 449 3.31 -27.30 -34.43
C LEU A 449 4.56 -28.16 -34.28
N THR A 450 4.63 -29.27 -35.00
CA THR A 450 5.81 -30.15 -34.99
C THR A 450 6.07 -30.73 -36.37
N GLY A 451 7.32 -30.89 -36.70
CA GLY A 451 7.80 -31.41 -37.97
C GLY A 451 9.26 -31.83 -37.94
N SER A 452 9.82 -32.21 -39.08
CA SER A 452 11.27 -32.38 -39.23
C SER A 452 11.98 -31.03 -39.34
N ASP A 453 11.32 -30.06 -39.92
CA ASP A 453 11.72 -28.66 -40.04
C ASP A 453 10.49 -27.71 -40.11
N ALA A 454 10.72 -26.42 -40.32
CA ALA A 454 9.64 -25.41 -40.36
C ALA A 454 8.68 -25.61 -41.56
N SER A 455 9.12 -26.20 -42.65
CA SER A 455 8.34 -26.33 -43.90
C SER A 455 7.31 -27.44 -43.86
N ASP A 456 7.53 -28.47 -43.04
CA ASP A 456 6.63 -29.62 -42.85
C ASP A 456 5.90 -29.59 -41.49
N ALA A 457 6.10 -28.52 -40.72
CA ALA A 457 5.50 -28.38 -39.40
C ALA A 457 3.96 -28.30 -39.50
N ALA A 458 3.29 -29.19 -38.77
CA ALA A 458 1.83 -29.29 -38.74
C ALA A 458 1.30 -29.22 -37.28
N PRO A 459 0.05 -28.79 -37.08
CA PRO A 459 -0.55 -28.73 -35.74
C PRO A 459 -0.58 -30.10 -35.07
N ALA A 460 0.05 -30.22 -33.92
CA ALA A 460 0.08 -31.43 -33.10
C ALA A 460 -0.87 -31.33 -31.87
N ALA A 461 -1.07 -30.14 -31.34
CA ALA A 461 -1.99 -29.90 -30.25
C ALA A 461 -2.46 -28.42 -30.26
N THR A 462 -3.69 -28.19 -29.79
CA THR A 462 -4.20 -26.87 -29.41
C THR A 462 -4.93 -27.00 -28.10
N VAL A 463 -4.56 -26.21 -27.10
CA VAL A 463 -5.12 -26.30 -25.75
C VAL A 463 -5.44 -24.90 -25.22
N PRO A 464 -6.45 -24.72 -24.39
CA PRO A 464 -6.68 -23.45 -23.68
C PRO A 464 -5.48 -23.08 -22.80
N ARG A 465 -5.26 -21.81 -22.59
CA ARG A 465 -4.31 -21.31 -21.58
C ARG A 465 -4.74 -21.80 -20.18
N ALA A 466 -3.79 -22.29 -19.40
CA ALA A 466 -4.03 -22.77 -18.04
C ALA A 466 -3.09 -22.03 -17.05
N GLY A 467 -3.53 -20.86 -16.56
CA GLY A 467 -2.76 -20.03 -15.66
C GLY A 467 -1.52 -19.39 -16.31
N PHE A 468 -0.46 -19.16 -15.52
CA PHE A 468 0.79 -18.55 -15.99
C PHE A 468 1.55 -19.47 -16.97
N GLU A 469 1.74 -20.73 -16.59
CA GLU A 469 2.39 -21.74 -17.44
C GLU A 469 1.38 -22.81 -17.84
N THR A 470 1.38 -23.19 -19.11
CA THR A 470 0.55 -24.26 -19.66
C THR A 470 1.42 -25.43 -20.07
N ALA A 471 1.12 -26.65 -19.57
CA ALA A 471 1.79 -27.89 -19.96
C ALA A 471 1.00 -28.59 -21.08
N ILE A 472 1.63 -28.79 -22.23
CA ILE A 472 1.00 -29.33 -23.46
C ILE A 472 1.64 -30.68 -23.83
N PRO A 473 0.95 -31.81 -23.63
CA PRO A 473 1.44 -33.10 -24.08
C PRO A 473 1.51 -33.18 -25.61
N VAL A 474 2.65 -33.67 -26.13
CA VAL A 474 2.87 -33.91 -27.56
C VAL A 474 3.30 -35.36 -27.74
N LYS A 475 2.57 -36.14 -28.53
CA LYS A 475 2.82 -37.59 -28.68
C LYS A 475 4.14 -37.91 -29.38
N HIS A 476 4.45 -37.18 -30.45
CA HIS A 476 5.66 -37.42 -31.29
C HIS A 476 6.26 -36.05 -31.67
N PRO A 477 6.95 -35.38 -30.76
CA PRO A 477 7.60 -34.13 -31.13
C PRO A 477 8.74 -34.38 -32.08
N GLY A 478 8.67 -33.79 -33.28
CA GLY A 478 9.74 -33.82 -34.28
C GLY A 478 11.00 -33.12 -33.84
N SER A 479 11.95 -32.93 -34.76
CA SER A 479 13.14 -32.10 -34.52
C SER A 479 12.81 -30.60 -34.50
N TYR A 480 11.74 -30.21 -35.17
CA TYR A 480 11.20 -28.87 -35.14
C TYR A 480 9.92 -28.82 -34.28
N VAL A 481 9.86 -27.91 -33.32
CA VAL A 481 8.67 -27.62 -32.48
C VAL A 481 8.49 -26.12 -32.38
N GLU A 482 7.35 -25.64 -32.81
CA GLU A 482 6.94 -24.23 -32.66
C GLU A 482 5.71 -24.14 -31.78
N VAL A 483 5.68 -23.12 -30.91
CA VAL A 483 4.52 -22.83 -30.08
C VAL A 483 3.96 -21.45 -30.47
N GLN A 484 2.68 -21.41 -30.75
CA GLN A 484 1.94 -20.22 -31.16
C GLN A 484 0.97 -19.81 -30.05
N ALA A 485 1.05 -18.57 -29.60
CA ALA A 485 0.06 -17.92 -28.74
C ALA A 485 -1.11 -17.45 -29.59
N LEU A 486 -2.34 -17.83 -29.24
CA LEU A 486 -3.56 -17.48 -29.96
C LEU A 486 -4.47 -16.62 -29.09
N ASP A 487 -5.09 -15.60 -29.69
CA ASP A 487 -6.16 -14.84 -29.05
C ASP A 487 -7.49 -15.62 -29.04
N ALA A 488 -8.55 -15.03 -28.50
CA ALA A 488 -9.88 -15.62 -28.45
C ALA A 488 -10.52 -15.87 -29.84
N ALA A 489 -10.08 -15.17 -30.88
CA ALA A 489 -10.51 -15.39 -32.28
C ALA A 489 -9.68 -16.46 -32.99
N GLY A 490 -8.63 -16.99 -32.34
CA GLY A 490 -7.69 -17.97 -32.91
C GLY A 490 -6.60 -17.33 -33.78
N THR A 491 -6.43 -16.01 -33.72
CA THR A 491 -5.36 -15.29 -34.40
C THR A 491 -4.04 -15.49 -33.68
N VAL A 492 -2.96 -15.72 -34.44
CA VAL A 492 -1.62 -15.85 -33.87
C VAL A 492 -1.12 -14.47 -33.40
N LEU A 493 -0.93 -14.34 -32.10
CA LEU A 493 -0.33 -13.15 -31.49
C LEU A 493 1.19 -13.16 -31.62
N ARG A 494 1.80 -14.29 -31.35
CA ARG A 494 3.25 -14.50 -31.38
C ARG A 494 3.57 -16.00 -31.46
N SER A 495 4.78 -16.31 -31.92
CA SER A 495 5.30 -17.69 -31.87
C SER A 495 6.73 -17.72 -31.34
N VAL A 496 7.14 -18.94 -30.90
CA VAL A 496 8.48 -19.25 -30.45
C VAL A 496 8.85 -20.66 -30.90
N VAL A 497 10.07 -20.85 -31.42
CA VAL A 497 10.63 -22.17 -31.74
C VAL A 497 11.33 -22.70 -30.50
N VAL A 498 10.97 -23.92 -30.12
CA VAL A 498 11.55 -24.61 -28.97
C VAL A 498 12.82 -25.34 -29.40
N GLY A 499 13.95 -24.91 -28.85
CA GLY A 499 15.26 -25.49 -29.14
C GLY A 499 15.54 -26.82 -28.42
#